data_3d72b73f9768db1e8747fa7e8ca22ef8
#
_entry.id   3d72b73f9768db1e8747fa7e8ca22ef8
#
_cell.length_a   1.000
_cell.length_b   1.000
_cell.length_c   1.000
_cell.angle_alpha   90.00
_cell.angle_beta   90.00
_cell.angle_gamma   90.00
#
_symmetry.space_group_name_H-M   'P 1'
#
loop_
_entity.id
_entity.type
_entity.pdbx_description
1 polymer ?
#
loop_
_entity_poly.entity_id
_entity_poly.type
_entity_poly.pdbx_seq_one_letter_code
_entity_poly.pdbx_strand_id
1 'polypeptide(L)'
;MFAFASSANAQIIDSRFYRWTVYELQEDELQDKRCYIVASPIQNNSDQPTRQKPYIMIARYQRERSEEVSIFGGFEYKLNSKIFVVIDDEAKFLFPTKKDIAWAKNKDEDIEFIQRALSARKIRVRSDSAIGTFGIDEYSTQGIVKAYARMREICK
;
A
#
# COMPACT_ATOMS: atom_id res chain seq x y z
N MET A 1 5.42 -42.10 -3.97
CA MET A 1 4.60 -40.90 -4.28
C MET A 1 4.97 -39.84 -3.29
N PHE A 2 5.84 -38.91 -3.65
CA PHE A 2 6.23 -37.81 -2.78
C PHE A 2 5.26 -36.68 -2.98
N ALA A 3 4.44 -36.38 -1.96
CA ALA A 3 3.60 -35.20 -1.96
C ALA A 3 4.51 -33.99 -1.70
N PHE A 4 4.71 -33.16 -2.70
CA PHE A 4 5.26 -31.83 -2.53
C PHE A 4 4.19 -31.01 -1.77
N ALA A 5 4.39 -30.83 -0.49
CA ALA A 5 3.63 -29.86 0.25
C ALA A 5 4.02 -28.48 -0.29
N SER A 6 3.16 -27.87 -1.08
CA SER A 6 3.26 -26.44 -1.40
C SER A 6 3.16 -25.71 -0.06
N SER A 7 4.28 -25.15 0.40
CA SER A 7 4.26 -24.23 1.53
C SER A 7 3.43 -23.02 1.13
N ALA A 8 2.18 -23.00 1.53
CA ALA A 8 1.37 -21.81 1.38
C ALA A 8 1.98 -20.72 2.27
N ASN A 9 2.43 -19.62 1.67
CA ASN A 9 2.86 -18.44 2.42
C ASN A 9 1.73 -18.00 3.33
N ALA A 10 1.90 -18.17 4.65
CA ALA A 10 0.87 -17.82 5.60
C ALA A 10 0.88 -16.33 5.89
N GLN A 11 -0.12 -15.62 5.37
CA GLN A 11 -0.40 -14.25 5.72
C GLN A 11 -1.22 -14.21 7.00
N ILE A 12 -0.69 -13.55 8.04
CA ILE A 12 -1.33 -13.45 9.35
C ILE A 12 -1.66 -11.99 9.62
N ILE A 13 -2.91 -11.73 10.05
CA ILE A 13 -3.28 -10.43 10.60
C ILE A 13 -2.72 -10.35 12.00
N ASP A 14 -1.80 -9.40 12.26
CA ASP A 14 -1.27 -9.15 13.57
C ASP A 14 -2.21 -8.27 14.41
N SER A 15 -2.62 -7.13 13.85
CA SER A 15 -3.40 -6.13 14.58
C SER A 15 -4.11 -5.18 13.64
N ARG A 16 -5.06 -4.41 14.20
CA ARG A 16 -5.78 -3.37 13.48
C ARG A 16 -5.81 -2.08 14.31
N PHE A 17 -5.55 -0.98 13.64
CA PHE A 17 -5.62 0.36 14.21
C PHE A 17 -6.49 1.24 13.31
N TYR A 18 -7.78 1.36 13.63
CA TYR A 18 -8.76 2.01 12.78
C TYR A 18 -8.84 1.35 11.40
N ARG A 19 -8.49 2.07 10.34
CA ARG A 19 -8.52 1.52 8.98
C ARG A 19 -7.19 0.90 8.53
N TRP A 20 -6.17 0.92 9.39
CA TRP A 20 -4.87 0.35 9.10
C TRP A 20 -4.75 -1.02 9.74
N THR A 21 -4.54 -2.02 8.91
CA THR A 21 -4.33 -3.40 9.34
C THR A 21 -2.87 -3.77 9.19
N VAL A 22 -2.30 -4.37 10.23
CA VAL A 22 -0.91 -4.86 10.24
C VAL A 22 -0.92 -6.34 9.90
N TYR A 23 -0.13 -6.71 8.91
CA TYR A 23 0.04 -8.09 8.46
C TYR A 23 1.48 -8.53 8.62
N GLU A 24 1.62 -9.82 8.89
CA GLU A 24 2.88 -10.51 8.89
C GLU A 24 2.83 -11.63 7.84
N LEU A 25 3.84 -11.69 6.97
CA LEU A 25 4.01 -12.74 5.98
C LEU A 25 5.34 -13.43 6.23
N GLN A 26 5.30 -14.70 6.61
CA GLN A 26 6.48 -15.54 6.66
C GLN A 26 6.66 -16.18 5.28
N GLU A 27 7.69 -15.78 4.58
CA GLU A 27 8.15 -16.50 3.41
C GLU A 27 9.18 -17.53 3.84
N ASP A 28 8.90 -18.77 3.48
CA ASP A 28 9.74 -19.96 3.44
C ASP A 28 11.08 -20.04 4.22
N GLU A 29 11.75 -21.15 4.05
CA GLU A 29 12.99 -21.61 4.69
C GLU A 29 14.15 -20.61 4.74
N LEU A 30 14.14 -19.55 3.94
CA LEU A 30 15.12 -18.48 3.96
C LEU A 30 14.85 -17.43 5.05
N GLN A 31 13.75 -17.55 5.78
CA GLN A 31 13.39 -16.72 6.94
C GLN A 31 13.39 -15.20 6.67
N ASP A 32 13.12 -14.80 5.43
CA ASP A 32 12.90 -13.39 5.13
C ASP A 32 11.45 -13.02 5.47
N LYS A 33 11.31 -12.31 6.57
CA LYS A 33 10.03 -11.89 7.07
C LYS A 33 9.61 -10.58 6.42
N ARG A 34 8.37 -10.52 5.95
CA ARG A 34 7.77 -9.28 5.48
C ARG A 34 6.63 -8.88 6.39
N CYS A 35 6.58 -7.61 6.71
CA CYS A 35 5.44 -7.04 7.41
C CYS A 35 4.90 -5.89 6.58
N TYR A 36 3.60 -5.70 6.62
CA TYR A 36 3.01 -4.59 5.90
C TYR A 36 1.77 -4.07 6.60
N ILE A 37 1.49 -2.81 6.36
CA ILE A 37 0.25 -2.16 6.78
C ILE A 37 -0.55 -1.78 5.55
N VAL A 38 -1.86 -1.96 5.63
CA VAL A 38 -2.79 -1.72 4.53
C VAL A 38 -3.95 -0.88 5.02
N ALA A 39 -4.32 0.12 4.24
CA ALA A 39 -5.52 0.91 4.48
C ALA A 39 -6.46 0.84 3.29
N SER A 40 -7.75 0.72 3.59
CA SER A 40 -8.83 0.93 2.65
C SER A 40 -9.26 2.39 2.66
N PRO A 41 -9.75 2.94 1.54
CA PRO A 41 -10.23 4.32 1.51
C PRO A 41 -11.49 4.51 2.36
N ILE A 42 -11.66 5.70 2.90
CA ILE A 42 -12.91 6.13 3.55
C ILE A 42 -13.95 6.59 2.52
N GLN A 43 -13.48 7.06 1.36
CA GLN A 43 -14.30 7.38 0.20
C GLN A 43 -13.59 6.88 -1.05
N ASN A 44 -14.33 6.26 -1.94
CA ASN A 44 -13.84 5.87 -3.25
C ASN A 44 -14.89 6.22 -4.32
N ASN A 45 -14.54 7.15 -5.19
CA ASN A 45 -15.36 7.57 -6.30
C ASN A 45 -14.78 7.04 -7.60
N SER A 46 -15.62 6.41 -8.41
CA SER A 46 -15.23 5.91 -9.73
C SER A 46 -16.47 5.80 -10.61
N ASP A 47 -16.28 6.00 -11.90
CA ASP A 47 -17.29 5.74 -12.92
C ASP A 47 -17.19 4.30 -13.49
N GLN A 48 -16.40 3.42 -12.83
CA GLN A 48 -16.30 2.01 -13.20
C GLN A 48 -16.97 1.11 -12.15
N PRO A 49 -18.18 0.56 -12.42
CA PRO A 49 -18.90 -0.27 -11.44
C PRO A 49 -18.17 -1.56 -11.05
N THR A 50 -17.33 -2.10 -11.93
CA THR A 50 -16.58 -3.35 -11.71
C THR A 50 -15.25 -3.14 -10.99
N ARG A 51 -14.94 -1.90 -10.61
CA ARG A 51 -13.70 -1.58 -9.89
C ARG A 51 -13.62 -2.35 -8.57
N GLN A 52 -12.50 -3.02 -8.35
CA GLN A 52 -12.19 -3.63 -7.06
C GLN A 52 -11.85 -2.54 -6.03
N LYS A 53 -11.87 -2.91 -4.75
CA LYS A 53 -11.55 -1.98 -3.66
C LYS A 53 -10.07 -1.64 -3.69
N PRO A 54 -9.72 -0.35 -3.87
CA PRO A 54 -8.31 0.06 -3.83
C PRO A 54 -7.75 0.04 -2.41
N TYR A 55 -6.42 0.06 -2.30
CA TYR A 55 -5.74 0.18 -1.01
C TYR A 55 -4.36 0.82 -1.13
N ILE A 56 -3.90 1.39 -0.03
CA ILE A 56 -2.50 1.80 0.17
C ILE A 56 -1.82 0.74 1.00
N MET A 57 -0.61 0.35 0.61
CA MET A 57 0.23 -0.58 1.33
C MET A 57 1.61 0.02 1.61
N ILE A 58 2.09 -0.13 2.84
CA ILE A 58 3.48 0.13 3.20
C ILE A 58 4.05 -1.21 3.67
N ALA A 59 5.06 -1.70 2.96
CA ALA A 59 5.71 -2.96 3.23
C ALA A 59 7.09 -2.73 3.84
N ARG A 60 7.46 -3.56 4.83
CA ARG A 60 8.80 -3.60 5.40
C ARG A 60 9.42 -4.97 5.14
N TYR A 61 10.60 -4.94 4.55
CA TYR A 61 11.43 -6.11 4.31
C TYR A 61 12.47 -6.21 5.44
N GLN A 62 12.35 -7.22 6.28
CA GLN A 62 13.16 -7.36 7.49
C GLN A 62 14.66 -7.41 7.17
N ARG A 63 15.05 -8.20 6.18
CA ARG A 63 16.46 -8.38 5.79
C ARG A 63 17.09 -7.07 5.30
N GLU A 64 16.38 -6.34 4.47
CA GLU A 64 16.87 -5.10 3.88
C GLU A 64 16.67 -3.89 4.79
N ARG A 65 15.83 -4.00 5.79
CA ARG A 65 15.42 -2.91 6.69
C ARG A 65 14.91 -1.68 5.93
N SER A 66 14.19 -1.93 4.84
CA SER A 66 13.64 -0.89 3.98
C SER A 66 12.12 -0.99 3.92
N GLU A 67 11.50 0.13 3.66
CA GLU A 67 10.05 0.20 3.45
C GLU A 67 9.76 0.66 2.01
N GLU A 68 8.64 0.16 1.48
CA GLU A 68 8.16 0.45 0.14
C GLU A 68 6.69 0.80 0.19
N VAL A 69 6.32 1.87 -0.50
CA VAL A 69 4.92 2.31 -0.65
C VAL A 69 4.39 1.84 -1.99
N SER A 70 3.21 1.21 -1.96
CA SER A 70 2.47 0.86 -3.17
C SER A 70 0.99 1.17 -3.01
N ILE A 71 0.33 1.41 -4.14
CA ILE A 71 -1.09 1.71 -4.19
C ILE A 71 -1.73 0.83 -5.26
N PHE A 72 -2.68 0.00 -4.84
CA PHE A 72 -3.51 -0.80 -5.73
C PHE A 72 -4.71 0.03 -6.18
N GLY A 73 -4.92 0.12 -7.49
CA GLY A 73 -5.96 0.98 -8.05
C GLY A 73 -7.35 0.40 -8.08
N GLY A 74 -7.48 -0.92 -7.90
CA GLY A 74 -8.75 -1.62 -8.05
C GLY A 74 -9.14 -1.86 -9.51
N PHE A 75 -8.37 -1.33 -10.44
CA PHE A 75 -8.45 -1.54 -11.88
C PHE A 75 -7.04 -1.45 -12.49
N GLU A 76 -6.91 -1.91 -13.70
CA GLU A 76 -5.68 -1.69 -14.46
C GLU A 76 -5.52 -0.21 -14.79
N TYR A 77 -4.38 0.36 -14.45
CA TYR A 77 -4.07 1.76 -14.74
C TYR A 77 -3.82 1.98 -16.24
N LYS A 78 -4.11 3.19 -16.69
CA LYS A 78 -3.77 3.62 -18.05
C LYS A 78 -2.28 3.43 -18.29
N LEU A 79 -1.92 2.85 -19.44
CA LEU A 79 -0.54 2.58 -19.82
C LEU A 79 0.32 3.85 -19.78
N ASN A 80 1.49 3.75 -19.16
CA ASN A 80 2.44 4.87 -18.99
C ASN A 80 1.87 6.06 -18.21
N SER A 81 0.79 5.86 -17.45
CA SER A 81 0.25 6.90 -16.59
C SER A 81 0.99 6.98 -15.26
N LYS A 82 0.78 8.09 -14.57
CA LYS A 82 1.16 8.27 -13.17
C LYS A 82 -0.08 8.58 -12.37
N ILE A 83 -0.19 8.07 -11.16
CA ILE A 83 -1.24 8.47 -10.25
C ILE A 83 -0.82 9.74 -9.50
N PHE A 84 -1.81 10.53 -9.15
CA PHE A 84 -1.62 11.76 -8.42
C PHE A 84 -1.97 11.55 -6.96
N VAL A 85 -0.99 11.70 -6.07
CA VAL A 85 -1.14 11.48 -4.62
C VAL A 85 -0.92 12.79 -3.91
N VAL A 86 -1.87 13.19 -3.06
CA VAL A 86 -1.80 14.44 -2.28
C VAL A 86 -2.01 14.12 -0.81
N ILE A 87 -1.07 14.58 0.02
CA ILE A 87 -1.15 14.43 1.48
C ILE A 87 -1.51 15.80 2.08
N ASP A 88 -2.65 15.87 2.78
CA ASP A 88 -3.15 17.08 3.46
C ASP A 88 -3.22 18.33 2.56
N ASP A 89 -3.49 18.15 1.26
CA ASP A 89 -3.50 19.24 0.28
C ASP A 89 -2.17 20.01 0.16
N GLU A 90 -1.09 19.51 0.76
CA GLU A 90 0.23 20.17 0.81
C GLU A 90 1.30 19.42 0.01
N ALA A 91 1.55 18.16 0.34
CA ALA A 91 2.57 17.36 -0.32
C ALA A 91 1.99 16.59 -1.50
N LYS A 92 2.61 16.73 -2.68
CA LYS A 92 2.16 16.14 -3.94
C LYS A 92 3.19 15.17 -4.48
N PHE A 93 2.71 13.99 -4.91
CA PHE A 93 3.53 12.94 -5.49
C PHE A 93 2.92 12.44 -6.80
N LEU A 94 3.77 12.05 -7.73
CA LEU A 94 3.38 11.37 -8.96
C LEU A 94 4.01 9.98 -8.95
N PHE A 95 3.20 8.96 -8.71
CA PHE A 95 3.67 7.58 -8.68
C PHE A 95 3.51 6.91 -10.04
N PRO A 96 4.60 6.39 -10.62
CA PRO A 96 4.51 5.59 -11.84
C PRO A 96 3.69 4.33 -11.61
N THR A 97 3.03 3.88 -12.65
CA THR A 97 2.14 2.72 -12.62
C THR A 97 2.68 1.58 -13.48
N LYS A 98 2.33 0.36 -13.08
CA LYS A 98 2.50 -0.85 -13.88
C LYS A 98 1.32 -1.77 -13.60
N LYS A 99 0.51 -2.05 -14.62
CA LYS A 99 -0.74 -2.81 -14.48
C LYS A 99 -1.67 -2.13 -13.47
N ASP A 100 -1.97 -2.77 -12.35
CA ASP A 100 -2.90 -2.31 -11.33
C ASP A 100 -2.23 -1.74 -10.06
N ILE A 101 -0.90 -1.66 -10.07
CA ILE A 101 -0.10 -1.14 -8.94
C ILE A 101 0.67 0.12 -9.34
N ALA A 102 0.74 1.07 -8.41
CA ALA A 102 1.61 2.25 -8.48
C ALA A 102 2.61 2.21 -7.33
N TRP A 103 3.84 2.66 -7.58
CA TRP A 103 4.90 2.72 -6.57
C TRP A 103 5.51 4.13 -6.50
N ALA A 104 6.09 4.46 -5.35
CA ALA A 104 7.01 5.58 -5.27
C ALA A 104 8.16 5.34 -6.27
N LYS A 105 8.68 6.40 -6.88
CA LYS A 105 9.63 6.25 -7.98
C LYS A 105 11.03 5.82 -7.54
N ASN A 106 11.36 6.01 -6.24
CA ASN A 106 12.65 5.63 -5.65
C ASN A 106 12.55 5.57 -4.12
N LYS A 107 13.63 5.13 -3.46
CA LYS A 107 13.67 5.01 -1.99
C LYS A 107 13.51 6.33 -1.25
N ASP A 108 14.02 7.42 -1.79
CA ASP A 108 13.88 8.74 -1.16
C ASP A 108 12.41 9.19 -1.14
N GLU A 109 11.68 8.90 -2.21
CA GLU A 109 10.25 9.20 -2.29
C GLU A 109 9.43 8.29 -1.37
N ASP A 110 9.79 7.01 -1.21
CA ASP A 110 9.19 6.14 -0.19
C ASP A 110 9.32 6.75 1.21
N ILE A 111 10.52 7.17 1.57
CA ILE A 111 10.81 7.78 2.86
C ILE A 111 10.01 9.07 3.05
N GLU A 112 10.03 9.95 2.05
CA GLU A 112 9.31 11.22 2.12
C GLU A 112 7.79 11.00 2.27
N PHE A 113 7.21 10.11 1.47
CA PHE A 113 5.79 9.78 1.57
C PHE A 113 5.43 9.27 2.98
N ILE A 114 6.20 8.32 3.50
CA ILE A 114 5.94 7.75 4.84
C ILE A 114 6.03 8.81 5.92
N GLN A 115 7.07 9.64 5.90
CA GLN A 115 7.23 10.72 6.88
C GLN A 115 6.06 11.70 6.85
N ARG A 116 5.62 12.09 5.65
CA ARG A 116 4.46 12.97 5.47
C ARG A 116 3.17 12.32 5.96
N ALA A 117 2.95 11.06 5.60
CA ALA A 117 1.75 10.31 5.98
C ALA A 117 1.62 10.13 7.49
N LEU A 118 2.74 9.91 8.20
CA LEU A 118 2.74 9.75 9.67
C LEU A 118 2.31 11.02 10.41
N SER A 119 2.44 12.19 9.81
CA SER A 119 2.05 13.49 10.40
C SER A 119 0.76 14.06 9.82
N ALA A 120 0.14 13.35 8.88
CA ALA A 120 -1.00 13.82 8.11
C ALA A 120 -2.34 13.40 8.71
N ARG A 121 -3.41 13.96 8.15
CA ARG A 121 -4.80 13.59 8.44
C ARG A 121 -5.41 12.74 7.33
N LYS A 122 -5.09 13.04 6.07
CA LYS A 122 -5.68 12.36 4.91
C LYS A 122 -4.72 12.26 3.75
N ILE A 123 -4.96 11.25 2.92
CA ILE A 123 -4.26 11.04 1.67
C ILE A 123 -5.32 10.91 0.58
N ARG A 124 -5.18 11.68 -0.50
CA ARG A 124 -6.08 11.63 -1.65
C ARG A 124 -5.34 11.11 -2.87
N VAL A 125 -5.96 10.20 -3.59
CA VAL A 125 -5.37 9.55 -4.76
C VAL A 125 -6.30 9.71 -5.96
N ARG A 126 -5.78 10.22 -7.07
CA ARG A 126 -6.47 10.25 -8.35
C ARG A 126 -5.75 9.39 -9.36
N SER A 127 -6.48 8.56 -10.07
CA SER A 127 -5.94 7.63 -11.06
C SER A 127 -6.87 7.49 -12.27
N ASP A 128 -6.27 7.12 -13.40
CA ASP A 128 -6.99 6.83 -14.64
C ASP A 128 -6.79 5.36 -15.00
N SER A 129 -7.87 4.71 -15.44
CA SER A 129 -7.85 3.30 -15.83
C SER A 129 -7.49 3.10 -17.30
N ALA A 130 -7.11 1.87 -17.64
CA ALA A 130 -6.81 1.45 -19.01
C ALA A 130 -8.00 1.57 -19.96
N ILE A 131 -9.23 1.56 -19.45
CA ILE A 131 -10.45 1.63 -20.24
C ILE A 131 -11.10 3.02 -20.26
N GLY A 132 -10.38 4.05 -19.76
CA GLY A 132 -10.84 5.43 -19.79
C GLY A 132 -11.74 5.86 -18.63
N THR A 133 -11.83 5.05 -17.58
CA THR A 133 -12.50 5.41 -16.33
C THR A 133 -11.52 6.04 -15.35
N PHE A 134 -12.03 6.58 -14.25
CA PHE A 134 -11.19 7.21 -13.23
C PHE A 134 -11.46 6.65 -11.82
N GLY A 135 -10.55 6.93 -10.92
CA GLY A 135 -10.71 6.72 -9.48
C GLY A 135 -10.25 7.95 -8.71
N ILE A 136 -11.05 8.35 -7.73
CA ILE A 136 -10.70 9.39 -6.76
C ILE A 136 -10.96 8.81 -5.38
N ASP A 137 -9.89 8.59 -4.62
CA ASP A 137 -9.95 7.89 -3.35
C ASP A 137 -9.43 8.79 -2.23
N GLU A 138 -10.08 8.75 -1.08
CA GLU A 138 -9.62 9.42 0.11
C GLU A 138 -9.35 8.41 1.22
N TYR A 139 -8.16 8.49 1.80
CA TYR A 139 -7.71 7.64 2.91
C TYR A 139 -7.54 8.46 4.17
N SER A 140 -7.99 7.92 5.30
CA SER A 140 -7.68 8.47 6.61
C SER A 140 -6.34 7.94 7.10
N THR A 141 -5.53 8.81 7.70
CA THR A 141 -4.28 8.40 8.35
C THR A 141 -4.48 8.02 9.81
N GLN A 142 -5.72 8.06 10.30
CA GLN A 142 -6.01 7.69 11.69
C GLN A 142 -5.58 6.24 11.96
N GLY A 143 -4.69 6.07 12.94
CA GLY A 143 -4.13 4.77 13.29
C GLY A 143 -2.82 4.41 12.60
N ILE A 144 -2.37 5.19 11.60
CA ILE A 144 -1.16 4.88 10.83
C ILE A 144 0.10 4.86 11.73
N VAL A 145 0.21 5.77 12.69
CA VAL A 145 1.40 5.86 13.57
C VAL A 145 1.56 4.58 14.38
N LYS A 146 0.48 4.09 14.98
CA LYS A 146 0.49 2.85 15.75
C LYS A 146 0.72 1.62 14.86
N ALA A 147 0.07 1.57 13.71
CA ALA A 147 0.24 0.48 12.75
C ALA A 147 1.69 0.41 12.23
N TYR A 148 2.25 1.54 11.86
CA TYR A 148 3.63 1.63 11.39
C TYR A 148 4.65 1.23 12.47
N ALA A 149 4.47 1.70 13.70
CA ALA A 149 5.31 1.31 14.83
C ALA A 149 5.24 -0.20 15.09
N ARG A 150 4.05 -0.77 15.03
CA ARG A 150 3.86 -2.22 15.20
C ARG A 150 4.52 -3.03 14.09
N MET A 151 4.36 -2.60 12.85
CA MET A 151 5.02 -3.23 11.69
C MET A 151 6.54 -3.27 11.87
N ARG A 152 7.15 -2.18 12.31
CA ARG A 152 8.59 -2.10 12.55
C ARG A 152 9.05 -2.93 13.74
N GLU A 153 8.20 -3.11 14.73
CA GLU A 153 8.49 -3.96 15.90
C GLU A 153 8.55 -5.43 15.51
N ILE A 154 7.59 -5.92 14.75
CA ILE A 154 7.53 -7.33 14.35
C ILE A 154 8.49 -7.68 13.21
N CYS A 155 8.93 -6.71 12.43
CA CYS A 155 9.92 -6.85 11.36
C CYS A 155 11.19 -6.02 11.65
N LYS A 156 11.72 -6.19 12.85
CA LYS A 156 13.00 -5.55 13.24
C LYS A 156 14.15 -5.97 12.35
#